data_f2c347f7f1370c93604838fff33629eb
#
_entry.id   f2c347f7f1370c93604838fff33629eb
#
_cell.length_a   1.000
_cell.length_b   1.000
_cell.length_c   1.000
_cell.angle_alpha   90.00
_cell.angle_beta   90.00
_cell.angle_gamma   90.00
#
_symmetry.space_group_name_H-M   'P 1'
#
loop_
_entity.id
_entity.type
_entity.pdbx_description
1 polymer ?
#
loop_
_entity_poly.entity_id
_entity_poly.type
_entity_poly.pdbx_seq_one_letter_code
_entity_poly.pdbx_strand_id
1 'polypeptide(L)'
;MKKELHPAVKISWRIGAYISIIFLAFFLLILDLKIFLFIIAVLIILIEIWIRLSYNRWFYEFTNDNLKIERGVILKRYSNVPYERVQNIDIRRGIIARMFGFSSVIIQTAGYSYGGARGFGSEGYIPAVSKEEAEKIRDFVMKKISKRGRSQGL
;
A
#
# COMPACT_ATOMS: atom_id res chain seq x y z
N MET A 1 -8.41 5.14 16.02
CA MET A 1 -9.47 4.97 14.99
C MET A 1 -8.87 4.29 13.75
N LYS A 2 -9.40 3.13 13.38
CA LYS A 2 -8.97 2.44 12.15
C LYS A 2 -9.33 3.28 10.93
N LYS A 3 -8.38 3.44 10.03
CA LYS A 3 -8.54 4.18 8.77
C LYS A 3 -8.38 3.24 7.58
N GLU A 4 -9.12 3.52 6.52
CA GLU A 4 -9.06 2.81 5.25
C GLU A 4 -8.14 3.53 4.26
N LEU A 5 -7.75 2.83 3.20
CA LEU A 5 -6.96 3.40 2.11
C LEU A 5 -7.81 4.37 1.28
N HIS A 6 -7.12 5.29 0.59
CA HIS A 6 -7.77 6.13 -0.42
C HIS A 6 -8.33 5.27 -1.56
N PRO A 7 -9.61 5.44 -1.97
CA PRO A 7 -10.28 4.55 -2.94
C PRO A 7 -9.61 4.49 -4.31
N ALA A 8 -8.89 5.53 -4.72
CA ALA A 8 -8.14 5.55 -5.97
C ALA A 8 -7.02 4.51 -6.07
N VAL A 9 -6.59 3.89 -4.96
CA VAL A 9 -5.64 2.77 -5.00
C VAL A 9 -6.15 1.60 -5.83
N LYS A 10 -7.46 1.37 -5.87
CA LYS A 10 -8.08 0.32 -6.69
C LYS A 10 -7.76 0.52 -8.17
N ILE A 11 -7.71 1.77 -8.64
CA ILE A 11 -7.37 2.11 -10.03
C ILE A 11 -5.93 1.71 -10.32
N SER A 12 -5.00 2.04 -9.43
CA SER A 12 -3.60 1.64 -9.57
C SER A 12 -3.44 0.12 -9.64
N TRP A 13 -4.15 -0.62 -8.79
CA TRP A 13 -4.12 -2.07 -8.78
C TRP A 13 -4.75 -2.69 -10.04
N ARG A 14 -5.87 -2.11 -10.53
CA ARG A 14 -6.50 -2.52 -11.80
C ARG A 14 -5.56 -2.34 -12.99
N ILE A 15 -4.93 -1.17 -13.10
CA ILE A 15 -3.98 -0.90 -14.18
C ILE A 15 -2.88 -1.95 -14.22
N GLY A 16 -2.25 -2.24 -13.07
CA GLY A 16 -1.22 -3.28 -13.00
C GLY A 16 -1.73 -4.68 -13.39
N ALA A 17 -2.92 -5.05 -12.91
CA ALA A 17 -3.52 -6.34 -13.20
C ALA A 17 -3.92 -6.48 -14.69
N TYR A 18 -4.51 -5.44 -15.28
CA TYR A 18 -4.93 -5.49 -16.69
C TYR A 18 -3.75 -5.51 -17.65
N ILE A 19 -2.66 -4.80 -17.33
CA ILE A 19 -1.41 -4.93 -18.10
C ILE A 19 -0.92 -6.37 -18.08
N SER A 20 -0.99 -7.05 -16.93
CA SER A 20 -0.61 -8.46 -16.82
C SER A 20 -1.54 -9.39 -17.62
N ILE A 21 -2.86 -9.11 -17.65
CA ILE A 21 -3.81 -9.86 -18.50
C ILE A 21 -3.50 -9.66 -19.98
N ILE A 22 -3.22 -8.43 -20.41
CA ILE A 22 -2.88 -8.14 -21.83
C ILE A 22 -1.63 -8.91 -22.23
N PHE A 23 -0.61 -8.94 -21.38
CA PHE A 23 0.59 -9.71 -21.63
C PHE A 23 0.30 -11.23 -21.72
N LEU A 24 -0.50 -11.76 -20.80
CA LEU A 24 -0.91 -13.15 -20.79
C LEU A 24 -1.76 -13.47 -22.03
N ALA A 25 -2.68 -12.59 -22.43
CA ALA A 25 -3.53 -12.75 -23.58
C ALA A 25 -2.74 -12.93 -24.88
N PHE A 26 -1.60 -12.25 -25.02
CA PHE A 26 -0.71 -12.41 -26.16
C PHE A 26 -0.22 -13.87 -26.32
N PHE A 27 0.10 -14.54 -25.22
CA PHE A 27 0.50 -15.95 -25.24
C PHE A 27 -0.67 -16.92 -25.46
N LEU A 28 -1.89 -16.51 -25.13
CA LEU A 28 -3.08 -17.34 -25.29
C LEU A 28 -3.74 -17.21 -26.68
N LEU A 29 -3.19 -16.37 -27.58
CA LEU A 29 -3.72 -16.20 -28.95
C LEU A 29 -3.70 -17.49 -29.81
N ILE A 30 -2.97 -18.52 -29.38
CA ILE A 30 -2.90 -19.82 -30.04
C ILE A 30 -4.18 -20.66 -29.81
N LEU A 31 -4.96 -20.30 -28.79
CA LEU A 31 -6.17 -21.01 -28.42
C LEU A 31 -7.35 -20.72 -29.37
N ASP A 32 -8.32 -21.61 -29.39
CA ASP A 32 -9.62 -21.34 -30.00
C ASP A 32 -10.22 -20.05 -29.40
N LEU A 33 -10.81 -19.24 -30.28
CA LEU A 33 -11.32 -17.92 -29.91
C LEU A 33 -12.33 -17.95 -28.75
N LYS A 34 -13.20 -18.97 -28.73
CA LYS A 34 -14.22 -19.09 -27.68
C LYS A 34 -13.59 -19.42 -26.32
N ILE A 35 -12.61 -20.35 -26.31
CA ILE A 35 -11.86 -20.72 -25.11
C ILE A 35 -11.07 -19.54 -24.63
N PHE A 36 -10.38 -18.82 -25.52
CA PHE A 36 -9.64 -17.60 -25.22
C PHE A 36 -10.51 -16.55 -24.52
N LEU A 37 -11.66 -16.18 -25.12
CA LEU A 37 -12.57 -15.19 -24.57
C LEU A 37 -13.13 -15.62 -23.21
N PHE A 38 -13.45 -16.89 -23.03
CA PHE A 38 -13.93 -17.42 -21.76
C PHE A 38 -12.88 -17.28 -20.65
N ILE A 39 -11.64 -17.66 -20.92
CA ILE A 39 -10.53 -17.56 -19.94
C ILE A 39 -10.31 -16.09 -19.53
N ILE A 40 -10.25 -15.16 -20.49
CA ILE A 40 -10.05 -13.74 -20.20
C ILE A 40 -11.20 -13.17 -19.36
N ALA A 41 -12.45 -13.51 -19.68
CA ALA A 41 -13.60 -13.08 -18.89
C ALA A 41 -13.52 -13.56 -17.44
N VAL A 42 -13.18 -14.82 -17.21
CA VAL A 42 -13.01 -15.40 -15.87
C VAL A 42 -11.88 -14.68 -15.11
N LEU A 43 -10.74 -14.44 -15.76
CA LEU A 43 -9.61 -13.74 -15.14
C LEU A 43 -9.98 -12.31 -14.71
N ILE A 44 -10.70 -11.57 -15.53
CA ILE A 44 -11.17 -10.22 -15.20
C ILE A 44 -12.06 -10.26 -13.94
N ILE A 45 -13.01 -11.17 -13.89
CA ILE A 45 -13.93 -11.32 -12.75
C ILE A 45 -13.13 -11.64 -11.46
N LEU A 46 -12.22 -12.59 -11.52
CA LEU A 46 -11.39 -12.97 -10.38
C LEU A 46 -10.52 -11.80 -9.86
N ILE A 47 -9.94 -11.04 -10.79
CA ILE A 47 -9.13 -9.86 -10.43
C ILE A 47 -9.99 -8.77 -9.77
N GLU A 48 -11.19 -8.50 -10.27
CA GLU A 48 -12.07 -7.51 -9.66
C GLU A 48 -12.49 -7.92 -8.24
N ILE A 49 -12.82 -9.20 -8.04
CA ILE A 49 -13.12 -9.75 -6.72
C ILE A 49 -11.90 -9.59 -5.80
N TRP A 50 -10.71 -9.96 -6.27
CA TRP A 50 -9.46 -9.87 -5.49
C TRP A 50 -9.13 -8.44 -5.09
N ILE A 51 -9.24 -7.47 -6.01
CA ILE A 51 -9.00 -6.05 -5.73
C ILE A 51 -9.98 -5.53 -4.67
N ARG A 52 -11.26 -5.89 -4.79
CA ARG A 52 -12.29 -5.48 -3.81
C ARG A 52 -12.01 -6.08 -2.43
N LEU A 53 -11.67 -7.36 -2.35
CA LEU A 53 -11.33 -8.02 -1.09
C LEU A 53 -10.04 -7.43 -0.48
N SER A 54 -9.01 -7.20 -1.27
CA SER A 54 -7.74 -6.64 -0.82
C SER A 54 -7.92 -5.24 -0.26
N TYR A 55 -8.72 -4.40 -0.92
CA TYR A 55 -9.04 -3.06 -0.45
C TYR A 55 -9.79 -3.11 0.89
N ASN A 56 -10.84 -3.90 1.02
CA ASN A 56 -11.67 -4.00 2.21
C ASN A 56 -10.97 -4.65 3.41
N ARG A 57 -9.82 -5.26 3.20
CA ARG A 57 -9.01 -5.91 4.24
C ARG A 57 -7.72 -5.16 4.57
N TRP A 58 -7.60 -3.90 4.12
CA TRP A 58 -6.48 -3.03 4.39
C TRP A 58 -6.88 -1.92 5.36
N PHE A 59 -6.27 -1.90 6.54
CA PHE A 59 -6.50 -0.89 7.56
C PHE A 59 -5.19 -0.42 8.17
N TYR A 60 -5.15 0.83 8.62
CA TYR A 60 -4.08 1.36 9.44
C TYR A 60 -4.64 2.20 10.57
N GLU A 61 -3.91 2.25 11.69
CA GLU A 61 -4.31 2.98 12.88
C GLU A 61 -3.09 3.59 13.55
N PHE A 62 -3.14 4.90 13.78
CA PHE A 62 -2.17 5.61 14.60
C PHE A 62 -2.61 5.56 16.06
N THR A 63 -1.81 4.91 16.91
CA THR A 63 -1.96 4.92 18.36
C THR A 63 -0.98 5.94 18.97
N ASN A 64 -0.94 6.02 20.28
CA ASN A 64 -0.03 6.96 20.95
C ASN A 64 1.44 6.64 20.72
N ASP A 65 1.82 5.35 20.61
CA ASP A 65 3.21 4.91 20.57
C ASP A 65 3.57 4.13 19.30
N ASN A 66 2.56 3.67 18.54
CA ASN A 66 2.76 2.77 17.41
C ASN A 66 1.87 3.11 16.23
N LEU A 67 2.35 2.78 15.03
CA LEU A 67 1.50 2.60 13.85
C LEU A 67 1.14 1.11 13.71
N LYS A 68 -0.13 0.80 13.75
CA LYS A 68 -0.66 -0.53 13.47
C LYS A 68 -1.14 -0.62 12.04
N ILE A 69 -0.71 -1.66 11.31
CA ILE A 69 -1.14 -1.94 9.94
C ILE A 69 -1.69 -3.36 9.90
N GLU A 70 -2.91 -3.49 9.43
CA GLU A 70 -3.58 -4.77 9.21
C GLU A 70 -3.85 -4.92 7.72
N ARG A 71 -3.38 -6.02 7.11
CA ARG A 71 -3.54 -6.30 5.68
C ARG A 71 -3.61 -7.79 5.40
N GLY A 72 -4.22 -8.15 4.27
CA GLY A 72 -4.24 -9.50 3.72
C GLY A 72 -5.62 -10.11 3.63
N VAL A 73 -5.88 -10.82 2.53
CA VAL A 73 -7.14 -11.50 2.25
C VAL A 73 -7.10 -12.91 2.79
N ILE A 74 -6.12 -13.70 2.38
CA ILE A 74 -5.94 -15.11 2.79
C ILE A 74 -5.09 -15.17 4.05
N LEU A 75 -3.88 -14.60 4.00
CA LEU A 75 -2.98 -14.52 5.15
C LEU A 75 -3.07 -13.11 5.75
N LYS A 76 -3.64 -13.00 6.92
CA LYS A 76 -3.68 -11.74 7.66
C LYS A 76 -2.30 -11.44 8.22
N ARG A 77 -1.80 -10.25 7.93
CA ARG A 77 -0.56 -9.73 8.47
C ARG A 77 -0.84 -8.51 9.33
N TYR A 78 -0.41 -8.58 10.57
CA TYR A 78 -0.45 -7.48 11.52
C TYR A 78 0.97 -6.95 11.67
N SER A 79 1.18 -5.68 11.36
CA SER A 79 2.45 -5.00 11.57
C SER A 79 2.24 -3.92 12.62
N ASN A 80 3.13 -3.88 13.62
CA ASN A 80 3.11 -2.89 14.68
C ASN A 80 4.45 -2.16 14.67
N VAL A 81 4.46 -0.90 14.22
CA VAL A 81 5.65 -0.10 14.03
C VAL A 81 5.77 0.92 15.15
N PRO A 82 6.64 0.71 16.16
CA PRO A 82 6.88 1.68 17.21
C PRO A 82 7.53 2.94 16.63
N TYR A 83 7.06 4.12 17.04
CA TYR A 83 7.64 5.39 16.56
C TYR A 83 9.10 5.57 16.96
N GLU A 84 9.55 4.92 18.01
CA GLU A 84 10.94 4.92 18.49
C GLU A 84 11.92 4.36 17.46
N ARG A 85 11.48 3.39 16.68
CA ARG A 85 12.30 2.71 15.67
C ARG A 85 12.28 3.42 14.31
N VAL A 86 11.41 4.40 14.14
CA VAL A 86 11.26 5.12 12.88
C VAL A 86 12.45 6.06 12.67
N GLN A 87 13.14 5.87 11.55
CA GLN A 87 14.28 6.70 11.15
C GLN A 87 13.90 7.74 10.09
N ASN A 88 13.03 7.36 9.15
CA ASN A 88 12.62 8.25 8.08
C ASN A 88 11.19 7.95 7.62
N ILE A 89 10.55 8.95 7.01
CA ILE A 89 9.22 8.85 6.41
C ILE A 89 9.27 9.45 5.03
N ASP A 90 9.05 8.59 4.02
CA ASP A 90 9.01 8.99 2.62
C ASP A 90 7.57 9.05 2.12
N ILE A 91 7.21 10.16 1.48
CA ILE A 91 5.96 10.30 0.75
C ILE A 91 6.27 10.16 -0.74
N ARG A 92 5.70 9.15 -1.38
CA ARG A 92 5.89 8.88 -2.80
C ARG A 92 4.64 9.11 -3.61
N ARG A 93 4.82 9.76 -4.75
CA ARG A 93 3.75 10.05 -5.71
C ARG A 93 4.22 9.73 -7.13
N GLY A 94 3.92 8.53 -7.59
CA GLY A 94 4.13 8.14 -9.00
C GLY A 94 3.15 8.86 -9.94
N ILE A 95 3.27 8.62 -11.24
CA ILE A 95 2.43 9.27 -12.27
C ILE A 95 0.94 9.00 -11.99
N ILE A 96 0.56 7.75 -11.80
CA ILE A 96 -0.83 7.34 -11.48
C ILE A 96 -1.33 8.00 -10.19
N ALA A 97 -0.49 8.03 -9.15
CA ALA A 97 -0.85 8.64 -7.88
C ALA A 97 -1.08 10.16 -8.00
N ARG A 98 -0.33 10.83 -8.87
CA ARG A 98 -0.53 12.26 -9.18
C ARG A 98 -1.81 12.52 -9.95
N MET A 99 -2.14 11.68 -10.94
CA MET A 99 -3.36 11.79 -11.73
C MET A 99 -4.63 11.55 -10.88
N PHE A 100 -4.58 10.62 -9.93
CA PHE A 100 -5.72 10.24 -9.10
C PHE A 100 -5.69 10.82 -7.68
N GLY A 101 -4.79 11.76 -7.39
CA GLY A 101 -4.81 12.57 -6.17
C GLY A 101 -4.41 11.84 -4.88
N PHE A 102 -3.67 10.72 -4.94
CA PHE A 102 -3.21 10.01 -3.76
C PHE A 102 -1.68 9.98 -3.63
N SER A 103 -1.20 9.56 -2.48
CA SER A 103 0.21 9.41 -2.14
C SER A 103 0.43 8.10 -1.39
N SER A 104 1.59 7.46 -1.55
CA SER A 104 2.01 6.35 -0.70
C SER A 104 2.92 6.87 0.41
N VAL A 105 2.78 6.32 1.61
CA VAL A 105 3.64 6.65 2.76
C VAL A 105 4.47 5.42 3.10
N ILE A 106 5.78 5.60 3.19
CA ILE A 106 6.75 4.58 3.55
C ILE A 106 7.43 4.99 4.84
N ILE A 107 7.34 4.16 5.86
CA ILE A 107 7.96 4.38 7.15
C ILE A 107 9.15 3.43 7.28
N GLN A 108 10.34 4.01 7.36
CA GLN A 108 11.59 3.27 7.49
C GLN A 108 11.97 3.15 8.96
N THR A 109 12.32 1.95 9.40
CA THR A 109 12.72 1.66 10.78
C THR A 109 14.17 1.16 10.83
N ALA A 110 14.83 1.34 11.97
CA ALA A 110 16.16 0.80 12.21
C ALA A 110 16.15 -0.73 12.10
N GLY A 111 17.04 -1.30 11.29
CA GLY A 111 17.19 -2.75 11.10
C GLY A 111 16.43 -3.35 9.92
N TYR A 112 15.59 -2.58 9.23
CA TYR A 112 14.98 -3.00 7.96
C TYR A 112 15.54 -2.18 6.81
N SER A 113 16.51 -2.76 6.10
CA SER A 113 17.05 -2.18 4.88
C SER A 113 16.04 -2.20 3.75
N TYR A 114 16.07 -1.15 2.98
CA TYR A 114 15.31 -0.90 1.78
C TYR A 114 15.38 -2.07 0.78
N GLY A 115 14.40 -2.94 0.81
CA GLY A 115 14.27 -4.09 -0.11
C GLY A 115 13.17 -3.86 -1.13
N GLY A 116 13.52 -3.21 -2.26
CA GLY A 116 12.68 -3.17 -3.46
C GLY A 116 11.96 -1.86 -3.76
N ALA A 117 11.82 -1.57 -5.06
CA ALA A 117 11.23 -0.35 -5.63
C ALA A 117 9.77 -0.06 -5.24
N ARG A 118 9.09 -0.99 -4.56
CA ARG A 118 7.68 -0.90 -4.16
C ARG A 118 7.45 -0.80 -2.65
N GLY A 119 8.50 -0.67 -1.82
CA GLY A 119 8.34 -0.53 -0.36
C GLY A 119 7.88 -1.81 0.36
N PHE A 120 7.89 -2.96 -0.29
CA PHE A 120 7.45 -4.24 0.30
C PHE A 120 8.32 -4.74 1.46
N GLY A 121 9.53 -4.17 1.64
CA GLY A 121 10.45 -4.50 2.73
C GLY A 121 10.36 -3.57 3.95
N SER A 122 9.59 -2.48 3.89
CA SER A 122 9.42 -1.58 5.04
C SER A 122 8.40 -2.13 6.02
N GLU A 123 8.66 -1.99 7.32
CA GLU A 123 7.70 -2.38 8.36
C GLU A 123 6.40 -1.57 8.26
N GLY A 124 6.49 -0.30 7.83
CA GLY A 124 5.36 0.60 7.68
C GLY A 124 5.16 1.07 6.24
N TYR A 125 4.24 0.46 5.49
CA TYR A 125 3.86 0.88 4.15
C TYR A 125 2.35 1.08 4.05
N ILE A 126 1.94 2.30 3.67
CA ILE A 126 0.54 2.66 3.40
C ILE A 126 0.46 3.00 1.91
N PRO A 127 -0.21 2.18 1.09
CA PRO A 127 -0.17 2.30 -0.38
C PRO A 127 -0.88 3.52 -0.94
N ALA A 128 -1.91 4.02 -0.25
CA ALA A 128 -2.61 5.21 -0.72
C ALA A 128 -3.35 5.94 0.40
N VAL A 129 -3.05 7.22 0.51
CA VAL A 129 -3.77 8.21 1.33
C VAL A 129 -3.91 9.49 0.52
N SER A 130 -4.77 10.42 0.92
CA SER A 130 -4.81 11.72 0.27
C SER A 130 -3.49 12.48 0.48
N LYS A 131 -3.22 13.50 -0.33
CA LYS A 131 -2.00 14.30 -0.21
C LYS A 131 -1.90 14.93 1.19
N GLU A 132 -3.00 15.54 1.62
CA GLU A 132 -3.10 16.23 2.91
C GLU A 132 -2.93 15.25 4.08
N GLU A 133 -3.45 14.04 3.94
CA GLU A 133 -3.31 13.00 4.96
C GLU A 133 -1.89 12.48 5.03
N ALA A 134 -1.18 12.33 3.91
CA ALA A 134 0.23 11.93 3.89
C ALA A 134 1.11 12.94 4.65
N GLU A 135 0.88 14.23 4.44
CA GLU A 135 1.59 15.30 5.15
C GLU A 135 1.28 15.30 6.66
N LYS A 136 -0.01 15.15 7.03
CA LYS A 136 -0.42 15.01 8.44
C LYS A 136 0.21 13.80 9.13
N ILE A 137 0.29 12.68 8.42
CA ILE A 137 0.94 11.45 8.92
C ILE A 137 2.42 11.73 9.19
N ARG A 138 3.12 12.31 8.23
CA ARG A 138 4.54 12.64 8.38
C ARG A 138 4.75 13.56 9.60
N ASP A 139 4.01 14.65 9.67
CA ASP A 139 4.17 15.66 10.72
C ASP A 139 3.81 15.09 12.11
N PHE A 140 2.77 14.27 12.19
CA PHE A 140 2.39 13.58 13.42
C PHE A 140 3.50 12.66 13.94
N VAL A 141 4.05 11.80 13.08
CA VAL A 141 5.07 10.84 13.48
C VAL A 141 6.39 11.58 13.79
N MET A 142 6.79 12.57 12.99
CA MET A 142 7.98 13.39 13.25
C MET A 142 7.88 14.14 14.60
N LYS A 143 6.70 14.67 14.93
CA LYS A 143 6.46 15.31 16.24
C LYS A 143 6.60 14.31 17.41
N LYS A 144 6.19 13.05 17.21
CA LYS A 144 6.35 12.01 18.23
C LYS A 144 7.82 11.65 18.44
N ILE A 145 8.59 11.51 17.36
CA ILE A 145 10.05 11.26 17.42
C ILE A 145 10.78 12.40 18.11
N SER A 146 10.51 13.66 17.73
CA SER A 146 11.17 14.85 18.29
C SER A 146 10.90 15.06 19.78
N LYS A 147 9.68 14.81 20.25
CA LYS A 147 9.34 14.94 21.68
C LYS A 147 10.13 13.95 22.55
N ARG A 148 10.41 12.77 22.03
CA ARG A 148 11.09 11.70 22.77
C ARG A 148 12.60 11.90 22.81
N GLY A 149 13.20 12.41 21.71
CA GLY A 149 14.62 12.78 21.69
C GLY A 149 14.98 13.83 22.74
N ARG A 150 14.04 14.74 23.07
CA ARG A 150 14.21 15.70 24.15
C ARG A 150 14.06 15.11 25.55
N SER A 151 13.29 14.02 25.71
CA SER A 151 13.08 13.38 27.01
C SER A 151 14.19 12.41 27.42
N GLN A 152 15.07 12.02 26.49
CA GLN A 152 16.21 11.12 26.75
C GLN A 152 17.55 11.86 26.85
N GLY A 153 17.54 13.17 26.66
CA GLY A 153 18.72 14.06 26.70
C GLY A 153 18.84 14.93 27.97
N LEU A 154 18.13 14.56 29.06
CA LEU A 154 18.25 15.19 30.39
C LEU A 154 18.75 14.16 31.38
#